data_a8a6922cd223a593a080c58ce3c9e68b
#
_entry.id   a8a6922cd223a593a080c58ce3c9e68b
#
_cell.length_a   1.000
_cell.length_b   1.000
_cell.length_c   1.000
_cell.angle_alpha   90.00
_cell.angle_beta   90.00
_cell.angle_gamma   90.00
#
_symmetry.space_group_name_H-M   'P 1'
#
loop_
_entity.id
_entity.type
_entity.pdbx_description
1 polymer ?
#
loop_
_entity_poly.entity_id
_entity_poly.type
_entity_poly.pdbx_seq_one_letter_code
_entity_poly.pdbx_strand_id
1 'polypeptide(L)'
;MNKLRTSKYLQVIPREKDYAIYHSLFGNLCLLDFDGYNLLRVFDKACSSNEVLKSFSKYDPILLIHFINTLLSKGFLTIDGFDEYVLIEEDYQRCKKHFHSGYLIRALQLVMTNKCNRSCEYCFVKTMYNSDERAILEQSPKNVNMSFETASIAVERLIEILRKNGNRELYIEFFGGEPLLNWQVIKSVLETFKNQANGVTLHYSITTNGSLMIPEMADIFKKYNVTVTMSIDPLDLKEQTACRKGNGRLAQVIRILKEAGNWVTFNSVISEETMDEFDGYTLVEKAKDYNVTMIGLILDLDLAFYGSDNKREAALQKLWETYSFGRQKGIAVVGYWYQIFQQIIGKQATRFSSGYKTCPATGCKLSIEPEGHVFICKCCSTYIGHITDLDMVLHSPQYEAYALKAYYNAPECKGCEVEGFCSGVCMGALEKKYNKIDTIESGTCTIYKKITRKLIENIRTHEILTLPLVQHERKQLHVCG
;
A
#
# COMPACT_ATOMS: atom_id res chain seq x y z
N MET A 1 -17.53 38.71 -4.43
CA MET A 1 -16.50 37.67 -4.37
C MET A 1 -16.90 36.70 -3.25
N ASN A 2 -16.82 35.40 -3.53
CA ASN A 2 -17.10 34.39 -2.50
C ASN A 2 -16.07 34.53 -1.36
N LYS A 3 -16.52 34.36 -0.13
CA LYS A 3 -15.61 34.27 1.01
C LYS A 3 -14.90 32.92 0.97
N LEU A 4 -13.64 32.94 1.38
CA LEU A 4 -12.78 31.77 1.49
C LEU A 4 -12.59 31.44 2.96
N ARG A 5 -12.39 30.16 3.25
CA ARG A 5 -12.02 29.68 4.57
C ARG A 5 -11.02 28.52 4.46
N THR A 6 -10.31 28.25 5.53
CA THR A 6 -9.48 27.04 5.68
C THR A 6 -10.38 25.79 5.52
N SER A 7 -9.94 24.84 4.71
CA SER A 7 -10.62 23.55 4.59
C SER A 7 -10.73 22.85 5.96
N LYS A 8 -11.89 22.27 6.26
CA LYS A 8 -12.06 21.47 7.49
C LYS A 8 -11.24 20.17 7.48
N TYR A 9 -10.74 19.76 6.32
CA TYR A 9 -9.88 18.59 6.13
C TYR A 9 -8.39 18.92 6.13
N LEU A 10 -8.04 20.21 6.33
CA LEU A 10 -6.64 20.62 6.44
C LEU A 10 -6.02 20.05 7.72
N GLN A 11 -4.87 19.42 7.55
CA GLN A 11 -4.02 18.97 8.65
C GLN A 11 -2.79 19.86 8.75
N VAL A 12 -2.40 20.21 9.96
CA VAL A 12 -1.24 21.05 10.26
C VAL A 12 -0.34 20.32 11.25
N ILE A 13 0.90 20.11 10.87
CA ILE A 13 1.92 19.46 11.70
C ILE A 13 3.04 20.47 11.94
N PRO A 14 3.20 21.01 13.18
CA PRO A 14 4.30 21.88 13.53
C PRO A 14 5.64 21.12 13.43
N ARG A 15 6.68 21.80 12.93
CA ARG A 15 8.06 21.32 12.86
C ARG A 15 8.98 22.39 13.48
N GLU A 16 10.27 22.10 13.66
CA GLU A 16 11.20 23.02 14.32
C GLU A 16 11.29 24.40 13.64
N LYS A 17 11.19 24.46 12.30
CA LYS A 17 11.43 25.67 11.51
C LYS A 17 10.26 26.08 10.62
N ASP A 18 9.26 25.23 10.48
CA ASP A 18 8.16 25.41 9.56
C ASP A 18 6.93 24.60 9.99
N TYR A 19 5.89 24.63 9.16
CA TYR A 19 4.67 23.84 9.31
C TYR A 19 4.46 22.98 8.08
N ALA A 20 4.30 21.68 8.27
CA ALA A 20 3.83 20.80 7.22
C ALA A 20 2.30 20.83 7.20
N ILE A 21 1.72 21.13 6.04
CA ILE A 21 0.27 21.14 5.83
C ILE A 21 -0.12 20.19 4.72
N TYR A 22 -1.21 19.49 4.87
CA TYR A 22 -1.80 18.64 3.83
C TYR A 22 -3.31 18.50 4.00
N HIS A 23 -3.99 18.12 2.92
CA HIS A 23 -5.42 17.86 2.94
C HIS A 23 -5.68 16.37 3.23
N SER A 24 -6.44 16.03 4.28
CA SER A 24 -6.64 14.64 4.71
C SER A 24 -7.36 13.75 3.69
N LEU A 25 -8.07 14.35 2.71
CA LEU A 25 -8.72 13.62 1.62
C LEU A 25 -7.89 13.58 0.33
N PHE A 26 -7.11 14.66 0.03
CA PHE A 26 -6.47 14.83 -1.29
C PHE A 26 -4.94 14.98 -1.25
N GLY A 27 -4.32 15.03 -0.06
CA GLY A 27 -2.87 15.12 0.08
C GLY A 27 -2.33 16.52 -0.14
N ASN A 28 -1.52 16.66 -1.19
CA ASN A 28 -0.89 17.94 -1.56
C ASN A 28 0.03 18.52 -0.49
N LEU A 29 0.83 17.68 0.19
CA LEU A 29 1.71 18.12 1.26
C LEU A 29 2.60 19.29 0.82
N CYS A 30 2.59 20.37 1.63
CA CYS A 30 3.44 21.53 1.47
C CYS A 30 4.08 21.93 2.81
N LEU A 31 5.19 22.66 2.72
CA LEU A 31 5.78 23.33 3.89
C LEU A 31 5.45 24.82 3.83
N LEU A 32 5.02 25.37 4.95
CA LEU A 32 4.84 26.81 5.15
C LEU A 32 5.84 27.31 6.17
N ASP A 33 6.47 28.44 5.89
CA ASP A 33 7.16 29.20 6.90
C ASP A 33 6.16 29.81 7.92
N PHE A 34 6.69 30.45 8.96
CA PHE A 34 5.88 31.03 10.00
C PHE A 34 4.89 32.10 9.47
N ASP A 35 5.35 32.93 8.54
CA ASP A 35 4.54 34.01 7.96
C ASP A 35 3.43 33.42 7.04
N GLY A 36 3.73 32.41 6.22
CA GLY A 36 2.76 31.71 5.41
C GLY A 36 1.68 31.00 6.25
N TYR A 37 2.08 30.41 7.38
CA TYR A 37 1.14 29.82 8.31
C TYR A 37 0.24 30.85 8.98
N ASN A 38 0.80 32.00 9.42
CA ASN A 38 0.02 33.09 9.99
C ASN A 38 -1.00 33.65 8.97
N LEU A 39 -0.60 33.77 7.71
CA LEU A 39 -1.53 34.16 6.64
C LEU A 39 -2.64 33.13 6.43
N LEU A 40 -2.29 31.84 6.41
CA LEU A 40 -3.29 30.77 6.28
C LEU A 40 -4.33 30.84 7.40
N ARG A 41 -3.92 31.09 8.63
CA ARG A 41 -4.81 31.19 9.80
C ARG A 41 -5.84 32.31 9.74
N VAL A 42 -5.62 33.32 8.92
CA VAL A 42 -6.63 34.39 8.72
C VAL A 42 -7.91 33.82 8.14
N PHE A 43 -7.79 32.76 7.35
CA PHE A 43 -8.91 32.05 6.74
C PHE A 43 -9.60 31.03 7.69
N ASP A 44 -9.17 30.91 8.94
CA ASP A 44 -9.92 30.16 9.97
C ASP A 44 -11.33 30.76 10.15
N LYS A 45 -11.48 32.07 9.83
CA LYS A 45 -12.76 32.75 9.65
C LYS A 45 -12.93 33.09 8.18
N ALA A 46 -14.16 32.88 7.67
CA ALA A 46 -14.49 33.17 6.28
C ALA A 46 -14.21 34.66 5.96
N CYS A 47 -13.29 34.91 5.04
CA CYS A 47 -12.92 36.24 4.60
C CYS A 47 -12.70 36.30 3.06
N SER A 48 -12.74 37.49 2.50
CA SER A 48 -12.42 37.71 1.08
C SER A 48 -10.93 37.93 0.86
N SER A 49 -10.41 37.61 -0.32
CA SER A 49 -9.03 37.92 -0.69
C SER A 49 -8.71 39.43 -0.53
N ASN A 50 -9.67 40.30 -0.78
CA ASN A 50 -9.48 41.76 -0.61
C ASN A 50 -9.29 42.17 0.85
N GLU A 51 -9.98 41.54 1.79
CA GLU A 51 -9.78 41.77 3.23
C GLU A 51 -8.36 41.34 3.64
N VAL A 52 -7.88 40.20 3.13
CA VAL A 52 -6.52 39.71 3.38
C VAL A 52 -5.47 40.66 2.80
N LEU A 53 -5.63 41.12 1.55
CA LEU A 53 -4.71 42.06 0.92
C LEU A 53 -4.58 43.37 1.72
N LYS A 54 -5.67 43.85 2.31
CA LYS A 54 -5.64 45.05 3.18
C LYS A 54 -4.91 44.79 4.48
N SER A 55 -5.15 43.65 5.12
CA SER A 55 -4.57 43.28 6.41
C SER A 55 -3.08 42.97 6.32
N PHE A 56 -2.62 42.51 5.17
CA PHE A 56 -1.22 42.13 4.91
C PHE A 56 -0.54 43.09 3.93
N SER A 57 -0.84 44.39 4.00
CA SER A 57 -0.33 45.45 3.11
C SER A 57 1.18 45.58 3.10
N LYS A 58 1.92 45.01 4.06
CA LYS A 58 3.39 44.92 4.07
C LYS A 58 3.97 43.97 3.01
N TYR A 59 3.18 43.10 2.44
CA TYR A 59 3.60 42.15 1.40
C TYR A 59 3.19 42.65 0.02
N ASP A 60 3.91 42.21 -1.01
CA ASP A 60 3.53 42.45 -2.39
C ASP A 60 2.16 41.84 -2.69
N PRO A 61 1.17 42.63 -3.18
CA PRO A 61 -0.17 42.10 -3.49
C PRO A 61 -0.17 40.97 -4.52
N ILE A 62 0.76 40.97 -5.48
CA ILE A 62 0.85 39.92 -6.51
C ILE A 62 1.30 38.61 -5.87
N LEU A 63 2.29 38.65 -4.97
CA LEU A 63 2.75 37.47 -4.25
C LEU A 63 1.66 36.93 -3.33
N LEU A 64 0.91 37.79 -2.64
CA LEU A 64 -0.22 37.39 -1.79
C LEU A 64 -1.31 36.69 -2.61
N ILE A 65 -1.68 37.26 -3.76
CA ILE A 65 -2.67 36.64 -4.64
C ILE A 65 -2.19 35.29 -5.14
N HIS A 66 -0.93 35.19 -5.57
CA HIS A 66 -0.33 33.94 -6.00
C HIS A 66 -0.36 32.89 -4.88
N PHE A 67 0.02 33.28 -3.67
CA PHE A 67 0.00 32.40 -2.50
C PHE A 67 -1.42 31.91 -2.20
N ILE A 68 -2.43 32.79 -2.14
CA ILE A 68 -3.84 32.45 -1.93
C ILE A 68 -4.34 31.49 -3.01
N ASN A 69 -4.04 31.78 -4.28
CA ASN A 69 -4.43 30.91 -5.40
C ASN A 69 -3.77 29.53 -5.32
N THR A 70 -2.54 29.47 -4.86
CA THR A 70 -1.84 28.20 -4.63
C THR A 70 -2.50 27.39 -3.51
N LEU A 71 -2.85 28.03 -2.39
CA LEU A 71 -3.58 27.36 -1.31
C LEU A 71 -4.95 26.85 -1.78
N LEU A 72 -5.66 27.61 -2.61
CA LEU A 72 -6.92 27.20 -3.23
C LEU A 72 -6.74 26.00 -4.17
N SER A 73 -5.76 26.08 -5.07
CA SER A 73 -5.53 25.01 -6.07
C SER A 73 -5.13 23.69 -5.42
N LYS A 74 -4.55 23.74 -4.23
CA LYS A 74 -4.18 22.55 -3.44
C LYS A 74 -5.28 22.08 -2.48
N GLY A 75 -6.42 22.79 -2.43
CA GLY A 75 -7.53 22.45 -1.56
C GLY A 75 -7.33 22.85 -0.08
N PHE A 76 -6.29 23.63 0.26
CA PHE A 76 -6.07 24.09 1.63
C PHE A 76 -7.03 25.21 2.05
N LEU A 77 -7.49 25.98 1.06
CA LEU A 77 -8.60 26.90 1.18
C LEU A 77 -9.77 26.39 0.35
N THR A 78 -10.97 26.72 0.79
CA THR A 78 -12.22 26.38 0.10
C THR A 78 -13.18 27.56 0.14
N ILE A 79 -14.21 27.53 -0.70
CA ILE A 79 -15.33 28.49 -0.62
C ILE A 79 -16.10 28.22 0.67
N ASP A 80 -16.43 29.26 1.40
CA ASP A 80 -17.21 29.13 2.64
C ASP A 80 -18.55 28.43 2.40
N GLY A 81 -18.81 27.40 3.19
CA GLY A 81 -19.99 26.53 3.04
C GLY A 81 -19.83 25.36 2.07
N PHE A 82 -18.74 25.26 1.32
CA PHE A 82 -18.47 24.10 0.47
C PHE A 82 -17.85 22.94 1.28
N ASP A 83 -18.39 21.74 1.12
CA ASP A 83 -17.85 20.51 1.70
C ASP A 83 -17.15 19.70 0.62
N GLU A 84 -15.84 19.63 0.68
CA GLU A 84 -15.00 18.92 -0.32
C GLU A 84 -15.28 17.42 -0.38
N TYR A 85 -15.99 16.86 0.60
CA TYR A 85 -16.43 15.47 0.55
C TYR A 85 -17.34 15.17 -0.64
N VAL A 86 -18.04 16.19 -1.15
CA VAL A 86 -18.85 16.10 -2.37
C VAL A 86 -18.01 15.62 -3.57
N LEU A 87 -16.74 16.00 -3.64
CA LEU A 87 -15.86 15.58 -4.73
C LEU A 87 -15.57 14.06 -4.71
N ILE A 88 -15.52 13.45 -3.52
CA ILE A 88 -15.40 12.00 -3.40
C ILE A 88 -16.70 11.33 -3.83
N GLU A 89 -17.85 11.88 -3.44
CA GLU A 89 -19.16 11.38 -3.85
C GLU A 89 -19.34 11.44 -5.38
N GLU A 90 -18.99 12.56 -6.01
CA GLU A 90 -19.05 12.72 -7.46
C GLU A 90 -18.15 11.71 -8.19
N ASP A 91 -16.91 11.50 -7.68
CA ASP A 91 -16.00 10.52 -8.25
C ASP A 91 -16.53 9.09 -8.09
N TYR A 92 -17.09 8.79 -6.93
CA TYR A 92 -17.75 7.51 -6.68
C TYR A 92 -18.91 7.27 -7.64
N GLN A 93 -19.84 8.22 -7.78
CA GLN A 93 -21.00 8.09 -8.67
C GLN A 93 -20.58 7.94 -10.14
N ARG A 94 -19.48 8.60 -10.54
CA ARG A 94 -18.90 8.45 -11.89
C ARG A 94 -18.36 7.03 -12.10
N CYS A 95 -17.66 6.46 -11.11
CA CYS A 95 -16.98 5.18 -11.24
C CYS A 95 -17.86 3.98 -10.90
N LYS A 96 -18.86 4.13 -10.01
CA LYS A 96 -19.73 3.03 -9.56
C LYS A 96 -20.37 2.28 -10.74
N LYS A 97 -20.86 2.98 -11.74
CA LYS A 97 -21.46 2.37 -12.95
C LYS A 97 -20.51 1.44 -13.73
N HIS A 98 -19.20 1.54 -13.46
CA HIS A 98 -18.16 0.74 -14.10
C HIS A 98 -17.63 -0.37 -13.23
N PHE A 99 -18.09 -0.55 -11.98
CA PHE A 99 -17.57 -1.61 -11.09
C PHE A 99 -17.76 -2.99 -11.72
N HIS A 100 -18.95 -3.26 -12.23
CA HIS A 100 -19.29 -4.55 -12.86
C HIS A 100 -18.54 -4.82 -14.18
N SER A 101 -17.94 -3.83 -14.78
CA SER A 101 -17.05 -4.05 -15.93
C SER A 101 -15.64 -4.49 -15.55
N GLY A 102 -15.31 -4.54 -14.25
CA GLY A 102 -13.96 -4.78 -13.75
C GLY A 102 -13.01 -3.59 -13.98
N TYR A 103 -13.53 -2.37 -14.12
CA TYR A 103 -12.76 -1.14 -14.35
C TYR A 103 -11.65 -0.92 -13.33
N LEU A 104 -11.88 -1.31 -12.08
CA LEU A 104 -10.90 -1.15 -10.99
C LEU A 104 -9.74 -2.15 -11.08
N ILE A 105 -9.92 -3.31 -11.69
CA ILE A 105 -8.96 -4.42 -11.65
C ILE A 105 -7.64 -4.02 -12.32
N ARG A 106 -6.54 -4.34 -11.62
CA ARG A 106 -5.15 -4.13 -12.06
C ARG A 106 -4.26 -5.31 -11.70
N ALA A 107 -4.67 -6.14 -10.74
CA ALA A 107 -3.83 -7.19 -10.20
C ALA A 107 -4.54 -8.54 -10.13
N LEU A 108 -3.76 -9.58 -10.36
CA LEU A 108 -4.13 -10.99 -10.23
C LEU A 108 -3.16 -11.66 -9.27
N GLN A 109 -3.68 -12.25 -8.21
CA GLN A 109 -2.90 -13.11 -7.32
C GLN A 109 -3.27 -14.56 -7.60
N LEU A 110 -2.31 -15.34 -8.10
CA LEU A 110 -2.45 -16.77 -8.34
C LEU A 110 -1.91 -17.54 -7.12
N VAL A 111 -2.79 -18.21 -6.41
CA VAL A 111 -2.42 -19.08 -5.29
C VAL A 111 -1.97 -20.43 -5.85
N MET A 112 -0.66 -20.55 -6.10
CA MET A 112 -0.07 -21.69 -6.80
C MET A 112 -0.30 -23.01 -6.05
N THR A 113 -0.32 -22.94 -4.72
CA THR A 113 -0.55 -24.10 -3.86
C THR A 113 -0.91 -23.66 -2.44
N ASN A 114 -1.69 -24.48 -1.74
CA ASN A 114 -1.95 -24.30 -0.32
C ASN A 114 -0.88 -24.98 0.58
N LYS A 115 0.05 -25.75 -0.03
CA LYS A 115 1.17 -26.40 0.68
C LYS A 115 2.29 -25.41 0.95
N CYS A 116 2.96 -25.58 2.10
CA CYS A 116 4.20 -24.92 2.41
C CYS A 116 5.18 -25.93 3.02
N ASN A 117 6.45 -25.83 2.65
CA ASN A 117 7.52 -26.64 3.23
C ASN A 117 8.12 -26.02 4.51
N ARG A 118 7.48 -24.97 5.05
CA ARG A 118 7.82 -24.33 6.34
C ARG A 118 6.57 -24.20 7.22
N SER A 119 6.80 -23.98 8.53
CA SER A 119 5.74 -23.83 9.50
C SER A 119 5.98 -22.62 10.41
N CYS A 120 6.04 -21.41 9.80
CA CYS A 120 6.18 -20.16 10.56
C CYS A 120 5.01 -19.96 11.52
N GLU A 121 5.30 -19.51 12.74
CA GLU A 121 4.28 -19.34 13.79
C GLU A 121 3.32 -18.19 13.48
N TYR A 122 3.85 -17.09 12.96
CA TYR A 122 3.09 -15.88 12.56
C TYR A 122 2.46 -15.98 11.14
N CYS A 123 2.41 -17.18 10.55
CA CYS A 123 1.93 -17.31 9.17
C CYS A 123 0.44 -17.06 9.06
N PHE A 124 0.06 -15.91 8.49
CA PHE A 124 -1.35 -15.54 8.32
C PHE A 124 -2.15 -16.57 7.50
N VAL A 125 -1.50 -17.31 6.60
CA VAL A 125 -2.16 -18.39 5.83
C VAL A 125 -2.72 -19.45 6.78
N LYS A 126 -2.00 -19.82 7.83
CA LYS A 126 -2.47 -20.76 8.83
C LYS A 126 -3.61 -20.17 9.67
N THR A 127 -3.44 -18.92 10.12
CA THR A 127 -4.40 -18.29 11.02
C THR A 127 -5.68 -17.86 10.33
N MET A 128 -5.62 -17.44 9.04
CA MET A 128 -6.78 -17.00 8.28
C MET A 128 -7.61 -18.16 7.69
N TYR A 129 -6.95 -19.28 7.34
CA TYR A 129 -7.62 -20.44 6.73
C TYR A 129 -8.40 -21.33 7.70
N ASN A 130 -8.21 -21.19 9.01
CA ASN A 130 -8.91 -21.97 10.02
C ASN A 130 -10.28 -21.38 10.43
N SER A 131 -10.80 -20.36 9.72
CA SER A 131 -12.15 -19.88 9.99
C SER A 131 -13.20 -20.83 9.41
N ASP A 132 -14.25 -21.11 10.20
CA ASP A 132 -15.36 -22.00 9.82
C ASP A 132 -16.04 -21.63 8.50
N GLU A 133 -15.96 -20.36 8.09
CA GLU A 133 -16.55 -19.88 6.82
C GLU A 133 -15.78 -20.35 5.59
N ARG A 134 -14.44 -20.50 5.66
CA ARG A 134 -13.69 -21.23 4.61
C ARG A 134 -13.88 -22.74 4.70
N ALA A 135 -14.28 -23.26 5.84
CA ALA A 135 -14.62 -24.66 6.02
C ALA A 135 -15.84 -25.10 5.19
N ILE A 136 -16.71 -24.18 4.80
CA ILE A 136 -17.80 -24.46 3.82
C ILE A 136 -17.20 -24.80 2.44
N LEU A 137 -16.01 -24.31 2.12
CA LEU A 137 -15.22 -24.72 0.96
C LEU A 137 -14.35 -25.97 1.23
N GLU A 138 -14.37 -26.51 2.46
CA GLU A 138 -13.63 -27.73 2.89
C GLU A 138 -14.13 -29.04 2.28
N GLN A 139 -15.07 -29.01 1.35
CA GLN A 139 -15.30 -30.13 0.45
C GLN A 139 -14.17 -30.29 -0.59
N SER A 140 -13.32 -29.28 -0.74
CA SER A 140 -12.11 -29.34 -1.57
C SER A 140 -10.95 -29.97 -0.77
N PRO A 141 -10.18 -30.88 -1.38
CA PRO A 141 -9.09 -31.57 -0.66
C PRO A 141 -8.05 -30.57 -0.18
N LYS A 142 -7.73 -30.60 1.11
CA LYS A 142 -6.62 -29.85 1.71
C LYS A 142 -5.35 -30.12 0.88
N ASN A 143 -4.62 -29.05 0.50
CA ASN A 143 -3.36 -29.13 -0.24
C ASN A 143 -3.47 -29.39 -1.76
N VAL A 144 -4.32 -28.68 -2.43
CA VAL A 144 -4.39 -28.69 -3.90
C VAL A 144 -3.35 -27.74 -4.49
N ASN A 145 -2.77 -28.16 -5.61
CA ASN A 145 -1.94 -27.33 -6.47
C ASN A 145 -2.78 -26.77 -7.62
N MET A 146 -2.57 -25.50 -7.97
CA MET A 146 -3.20 -24.88 -9.12
C MET A 146 -2.76 -25.60 -10.41
N SER A 147 -3.72 -25.89 -11.29
CA SER A 147 -3.41 -26.40 -12.63
C SER A 147 -2.99 -25.27 -13.57
N PHE A 148 -2.25 -25.61 -14.64
CA PHE A 148 -1.92 -24.63 -15.68
C PHE A 148 -3.19 -24.11 -16.38
N GLU A 149 -4.19 -24.95 -16.53
CA GLU A 149 -5.48 -24.59 -17.13
C GLU A 149 -6.18 -23.50 -16.28
N THR A 150 -6.31 -23.71 -14.97
CA THR A 150 -6.89 -22.72 -14.05
C THR A 150 -6.13 -21.39 -14.11
N ALA A 151 -4.79 -21.43 -14.06
CA ALA A 151 -3.95 -20.23 -14.15
C ALA A 151 -4.14 -19.50 -15.49
N SER A 152 -4.19 -20.24 -16.61
CA SER A 152 -4.39 -19.68 -17.96
C SER A 152 -5.73 -18.99 -18.09
N ILE A 153 -6.81 -19.65 -17.68
CA ILE A 153 -8.16 -19.06 -17.68
C ILE A 153 -8.16 -17.76 -16.89
N ALA A 154 -7.52 -17.73 -15.71
CA ALA A 154 -7.46 -16.52 -14.88
C ALA A 154 -6.74 -15.36 -15.59
N VAL A 155 -5.58 -15.63 -16.18
CA VAL A 155 -4.79 -14.61 -16.89
C VAL A 155 -5.53 -14.11 -18.13
N GLU A 156 -6.09 -15.00 -18.95
CA GLU A 156 -6.80 -14.65 -20.18
C GLU A 156 -8.04 -13.79 -19.90
N ARG A 157 -8.86 -14.21 -18.92
CA ARG A 157 -10.07 -13.47 -18.53
C ARG A 157 -9.76 -12.06 -18.03
N LEU A 158 -8.69 -11.90 -17.22
CA LEU A 158 -8.30 -10.57 -16.77
C LEU A 158 -7.72 -9.71 -17.89
N ILE A 159 -6.96 -10.26 -18.81
CA ILE A 159 -6.50 -9.56 -20.01
C ILE A 159 -7.70 -9.04 -20.83
N GLU A 160 -8.74 -9.84 -21.02
CA GLU A 160 -9.97 -9.42 -21.72
C GLU A 160 -10.65 -8.23 -21.01
N ILE A 161 -10.80 -8.31 -19.68
CA ILE A 161 -11.39 -7.24 -18.87
C ILE A 161 -10.58 -5.94 -18.97
N LEU A 162 -9.26 -6.02 -18.81
CA LEU A 162 -8.41 -4.85 -18.90
C LEU A 162 -8.52 -4.18 -20.28
N ARG A 163 -8.49 -4.98 -21.35
CA ARG A 163 -8.64 -4.46 -22.71
C ARG A 163 -9.98 -3.76 -22.92
N LYS A 164 -11.10 -4.37 -22.49
CA LYS A 164 -12.44 -3.77 -22.57
C LYS A 164 -12.50 -2.42 -21.85
N ASN A 165 -11.78 -2.27 -20.75
CA ASN A 165 -11.72 -1.03 -19.96
C ASN A 165 -10.60 -0.06 -20.39
N GLY A 166 -9.90 -0.32 -21.49
CA GLY A 166 -8.81 0.53 -21.95
C GLY A 166 -7.51 0.43 -21.15
N ASN A 167 -7.42 -0.50 -20.20
CA ASN A 167 -6.23 -0.74 -19.41
C ASN A 167 -5.23 -1.61 -20.19
N ARG A 168 -3.92 -1.38 -19.93
CA ARG A 168 -2.85 -2.04 -20.68
C ARG A 168 -1.78 -2.67 -19.80
N GLU A 169 -2.01 -2.75 -18.49
CA GLU A 169 -1.07 -3.34 -17.53
C GLU A 169 -1.79 -4.28 -16.58
N LEU A 170 -1.26 -5.49 -16.39
CA LEU A 170 -1.71 -6.48 -15.42
C LEU A 170 -0.54 -6.90 -14.54
N TYR A 171 -0.71 -6.81 -13.22
CA TYR A 171 0.24 -7.24 -12.22
C TYR A 171 -0.15 -8.63 -11.72
N ILE A 172 0.68 -9.63 -12.00
CA ILE A 172 0.46 -11.04 -11.64
C ILE A 172 1.41 -11.39 -10.50
N GLU A 173 0.85 -11.80 -9.38
CA GLU A 173 1.57 -12.25 -8.20
C GLU A 173 1.44 -13.76 -8.04
N PHE A 174 2.56 -14.49 -8.11
CA PHE A 174 2.61 -15.89 -7.71
C PHE A 174 2.72 -15.98 -6.19
N PHE A 175 1.73 -16.59 -5.57
CA PHE A 175 1.58 -16.65 -4.14
C PHE A 175 1.15 -18.05 -3.67
N GLY A 176 0.87 -18.23 -2.38
CA GLY A 176 0.34 -19.50 -1.82
C GLY A 176 0.93 -19.80 -0.44
N GLY A 177 1.09 -21.07 -0.11
CA GLY A 177 1.93 -21.49 0.99
C GLY A 177 3.41 -21.22 0.63
N GLU A 178 4.01 -22.10 -0.19
CA GLU A 178 5.28 -21.82 -0.90
C GLU A 178 5.06 -22.02 -2.41
N PRO A 179 5.02 -20.96 -3.20
CA PRO A 179 4.66 -21.05 -4.62
C PRO A 179 5.64 -21.89 -5.43
N LEU A 180 6.92 -21.95 -5.07
CA LEU A 180 7.91 -22.76 -5.77
C LEU A 180 7.67 -24.28 -5.68
N LEU A 181 6.79 -24.76 -4.80
CA LEU A 181 6.32 -26.14 -4.81
C LEU A 181 5.53 -26.48 -6.08
N ASN A 182 4.98 -25.46 -6.76
CA ASN A 182 4.28 -25.62 -8.04
C ASN A 182 5.03 -24.95 -9.19
N TRP A 183 6.37 -25.11 -9.21
CA TRP A 183 7.26 -24.49 -10.15
C TRP A 183 6.87 -24.71 -11.62
N GLN A 184 6.47 -25.91 -11.98
CA GLN A 184 6.18 -26.25 -13.39
C GLN A 184 5.04 -25.37 -13.93
N VAL A 185 4.02 -25.11 -13.15
CA VAL A 185 2.91 -24.23 -13.56
C VAL A 185 3.37 -22.78 -13.64
N ILE A 186 4.17 -22.29 -12.69
CA ILE A 186 4.74 -20.94 -12.75
C ILE A 186 5.54 -20.77 -14.05
N LYS A 187 6.43 -21.72 -14.36
CA LYS A 187 7.23 -21.73 -15.59
C LYS A 187 6.33 -21.69 -16.83
N SER A 188 5.32 -22.55 -16.89
CA SER A 188 4.40 -22.60 -18.01
C SER A 188 3.63 -21.30 -18.22
N VAL A 189 3.18 -20.63 -17.14
CA VAL A 189 2.52 -19.31 -17.23
C VAL A 189 3.47 -18.27 -17.81
N LEU A 190 4.71 -18.20 -17.32
CA LEU A 190 5.72 -17.25 -17.77
C LEU A 190 6.09 -17.47 -19.25
N GLU A 191 6.24 -18.74 -19.68
CA GLU A 191 6.61 -19.11 -21.05
C GLU A 191 5.45 -18.84 -22.03
N THR A 192 4.21 -19.06 -21.62
CA THR A 192 3.02 -18.87 -22.46
C THR A 192 2.69 -17.40 -22.65
N PHE A 193 2.58 -16.64 -21.56
CA PHE A 193 2.11 -15.26 -21.62
C PHE A 193 3.23 -14.24 -21.78
N LYS A 194 4.48 -14.60 -21.44
CA LYS A 194 5.66 -13.70 -21.50
C LYS A 194 5.38 -12.39 -20.75
N ASN A 195 6.00 -11.29 -21.19
CA ASN A 195 5.76 -9.97 -20.59
C ASN A 195 4.70 -9.15 -21.34
N GLN A 196 4.06 -9.72 -22.34
CA GLN A 196 2.99 -9.08 -23.11
C GLN A 196 2.07 -10.12 -23.74
N ALA A 197 0.78 -9.95 -23.54
CA ALA A 197 -0.24 -10.77 -24.16
C ALA A 197 -1.43 -9.91 -24.61
N ASN A 198 -1.86 -10.08 -25.87
CA ASN A 198 -3.02 -9.39 -26.45
C ASN A 198 -3.00 -7.85 -26.24
N GLY A 199 -1.84 -7.21 -26.29
CA GLY A 199 -1.67 -5.76 -26.11
C GLY A 199 -1.75 -5.29 -24.65
N VAL A 200 -1.65 -6.21 -23.68
CA VAL A 200 -1.52 -5.93 -22.26
C VAL A 200 -0.12 -6.29 -21.81
N THR A 201 0.58 -5.38 -21.15
CA THR A 201 1.88 -5.64 -20.51
C THR A 201 1.66 -6.40 -19.21
N LEU A 202 2.44 -7.47 -19.01
CA LEU A 202 2.35 -8.33 -17.83
C LEU A 202 3.57 -8.13 -16.94
N HIS A 203 3.31 -7.77 -15.69
CA HIS A 203 4.31 -7.60 -14.65
C HIS A 203 4.20 -8.74 -13.66
N TYR A 204 5.29 -9.46 -13.45
CA TYR A 204 5.29 -10.64 -12.58
C TYR A 204 6.02 -10.37 -11.27
N SER A 205 5.49 -10.92 -10.19
CA SER A 205 6.15 -10.98 -8.90
C SER A 205 5.92 -12.33 -8.22
N ILE A 206 6.82 -12.70 -7.35
CA ILE A 206 6.71 -13.89 -6.52
C ILE A 206 7.13 -13.55 -5.10
N THR A 207 6.36 -14.03 -4.11
CA THR A 207 6.76 -14.01 -2.70
C THR A 207 7.10 -15.43 -2.27
N THR A 208 8.36 -15.67 -1.87
CA THR A 208 8.87 -17.00 -1.58
C THR A 208 9.78 -17.02 -0.35
N ASN A 209 9.81 -18.16 0.34
CA ASN A 209 10.83 -18.41 1.37
C ASN A 209 12.20 -18.80 0.78
N GLY A 210 12.28 -18.99 -0.52
CA GLY A 210 13.50 -19.25 -1.31
C GLY A 210 14.13 -20.63 -1.15
N SER A 211 13.65 -21.47 -0.24
CA SER A 211 14.33 -22.76 0.09
C SER A 211 14.43 -23.73 -1.09
N LEU A 212 13.59 -23.57 -2.12
CA LEU A 212 13.56 -24.41 -3.32
C LEU A 212 14.25 -23.75 -4.52
N MET A 213 14.79 -22.54 -4.37
CA MET A 213 15.41 -21.79 -5.46
C MET A 213 16.62 -22.51 -6.02
N ILE A 214 16.66 -22.66 -7.35
CA ILE A 214 17.79 -23.21 -8.11
C ILE A 214 18.16 -22.24 -9.25
N PRO A 215 19.37 -22.34 -9.84
CA PRO A 215 19.82 -21.44 -10.91
C PRO A 215 18.86 -21.35 -12.10
N GLU A 216 18.29 -22.45 -12.57
CA GLU A 216 17.31 -22.45 -13.66
C GLU A 216 16.10 -21.55 -13.37
N MET A 217 15.58 -21.55 -12.12
CA MET A 217 14.48 -20.68 -11.72
C MET A 217 14.88 -19.21 -11.77
N ALA A 218 16.08 -18.89 -11.29
CA ALA A 218 16.61 -17.53 -11.31
C ALA A 218 16.77 -17.00 -12.74
N ASP A 219 17.29 -17.82 -13.68
CA ASP A 219 17.42 -17.46 -15.09
C ASP A 219 16.06 -17.18 -15.75
N ILE A 220 15.08 -18.02 -15.47
CA ILE A 220 13.70 -17.83 -15.98
C ILE A 220 13.07 -16.57 -15.38
N PHE A 221 13.23 -16.31 -14.08
CA PHE A 221 12.74 -15.10 -13.46
C PHE A 221 13.40 -13.85 -14.04
N LYS A 222 14.69 -13.90 -14.31
CA LYS A 222 15.38 -12.82 -15.01
C LYS A 222 14.85 -12.60 -16.41
N LYS A 223 14.66 -13.68 -17.17
CA LYS A 223 14.15 -13.63 -18.56
C LYS A 223 12.81 -12.93 -18.67
N TYR A 224 11.91 -13.16 -17.68
CA TYR A 224 10.57 -12.58 -17.67
C TYR A 224 10.42 -11.39 -16.71
N ASN A 225 11.52 -10.82 -16.21
CA ASN A 225 11.56 -9.68 -15.29
C ASN A 225 10.66 -9.88 -14.04
N VAL A 226 10.69 -11.08 -13.47
CA VAL A 226 9.94 -11.39 -12.25
C VAL A 226 10.60 -10.69 -11.06
N THR A 227 9.84 -9.88 -10.33
CA THR A 227 10.30 -9.32 -9.05
C THR A 227 10.24 -10.41 -7.98
N VAL A 228 11.39 -10.72 -7.37
CA VAL A 228 11.49 -11.76 -6.35
C VAL A 228 11.50 -11.12 -4.96
N THR A 229 10.45 -11.37 -4.19
CA THR A 229 10.34 -10.96 -2.79
C THR A 229 10.69 -12.15 -1.89
N MET A 230 11.82 -12.03 -1.20
CA MET A 230 12.29 -13.04 -0.26
C MET A 230 11.72 -12.79 1.12
N SER A 231 10.95 -13.75 1.65
CA SER A 231 10.50 -13.70 3.04
C SER A 231 11.66 -13.98 3.98
N ILE A 232 12.12 -12.96 4.69
CA ILE A 232 13.28 -12.98 5.58
C ILE A 232 12.83 -12.68 7.00
N ASP A 233 13.23 -13.53 7.95
CA ASP A 233 13.14 -13.21 9.34
C ASP A 233 14.50 -12.65 9.82
N PRO A 234 14.56 -11.54 10.60
CA PRO A 234 15.82 -11.05 11.15
C PRO A 234 16.57 -12.12 11.96
N LEU A 235 15.84 -13.05 12.59
CA LEU A 235 16.43 -14.18 13.31
C LEU A 235 17.13 -15.19 12.38
N ASP A 236 16.65 -15.33 11.15
CA ASP A 236 17.29 -16.17 10.14
C ASP A 236 18.67 -15.64 9.72
N LEU A 237 18.94 -14.37 9.97
CA LEU A 237 20.18 -13.68 9.61
C LEU A 237 21.23 -13.79 10.74
N LYS A 238 20.83 -14.15 11.94
CA LYS A 238 21.71 -14.51 13.05
C LYS A 238 21.98 -16.02 12.96
N GLU A 239 23.19 -16.43 12.65
CA GLU A 239 23.62 -17.80 12.28
C GLU A 239 23.23 -18.91 13.28
N GLN A 240 22.56 -18.62 14.40
CA GLN A 240 22.38 -19.54 15.51
C GLN A 240 20.94 -19.82 15.96
N THR A 241 19.92 -19.13 15.48
CA THR A 241 18.56 -19.33 15.99
C THR A 241 17.53 -19.39 14.85
N ALA A 242 16.89 -20.52 14.71
CA ALA A 242 16.00 -20.81 13.58
C ALA A 242 14.53 -20.79 14.03
N CYS A 243 13.86 -19.63 14.00
CA CYS A 243 12.39 -19.58 13.97
C CYS A 243 11.83 -20.17 12.65
N ARG A 244 12.66 -20.20 11.61
CA ARG A 244 12.42 -20.89 10.34
C ARG A 244 13.40 -22.06 10.22
N LYS A 245 13.04 -23.21 10.73
CA LYS A 245 13.87 -24.42 10.61
C LYS A 245 14.33 -24.64 9.17
N GLY A 246 15.62 -24.47 8.87
CA GLY A 246 16.20 -24.83 7.57
C GLY A 246 17.01 -23.78 6.80
N ASN A 247 17.61 -22.76 7.40
CA ASN A 247 18.16 -21.58 6.69
C ASN A 247 19.66 -21.51 6.36
N GLY A 248 20.41 -22.59 6.41
CA GLY A 248 21.79 -22.58 5.89
C GLY A 248 21.94 -22.21 4.39
N ARG A 249 20.82 -22.02 3.66
CA ARG A 249 20.79 -21.72 2.22
C ARG A 249 20.49 -20.26 1.86
N LEU A 250 20.11 -19.38 2.78
CA LEU A 250 19.66 -18.03 2.45
C LEU A 250 20.70 -17.25 1.63
N ALA A 251 21.94 -17.20 2.11
CA ALA A 251 23.03 -16.52 1.40
C ALA A 251 23.26 -17.09 0.01
N GLN A 252 23.19 -18.43 -0.14
CA GLN A 252 23.33 -19.10 -1.43
C GLN A 252 22.20 -18.73 -2.40
N VAL A 253 20.94 -18.71 -1.91
CA VAL A 253 19.76 -18.35 -2.71
C VAL A 253 19.85 -16.92 -3.21
N ILE A 254 20.19 -15.98 -2.32
CA ILE A 254 20.35 -14.58 -2.71
C ILE A 254 21.47 -14.44 -3.75
N ARG A 255 22.58 -15.15 -3.58
CA ARG A 255 23.67 -15.17 -4.56
C ARG A 255 23.20 -15.68 -5.91
N ILE A 256 22.52 -16.81 -6.00
CA ILE A 256 21.95 -17.37 -7.24
C ILE A 256 21.08 -16.32 -7.94
N LEU A 257 20.18 -15.67 -7.22
CA LEU A 257 19.29 -14.66 -7.78
C LEU A 257 20.06 -13.43 -8.28
N LYS A 258 21.05 -12.96 -7.52
CA LYS A 258 21.85 -11.77 -7.87
C LYS A 258 22.81 -12.04 -9.03
N GLU A 259 23.44 -13.21 -9.09
CA GLU A 259 24.30 -13.62 -10.21
C GLU A 259 23.52 -13.72 -11.52
N ALA A 260 22.26 -14.20 -11.47
CA ALA A 260 21.36 -14.17 -12.62
C ALA A 260 20.83 -12.76 -12.93
N GLY A 261 21.09 -11.75 -12.09
CA GLY A 261 20.69 -10.36 -12.31
C GLY A 261 19.24 -10.06 -11.96
N ASN A 262 18.63 -10.85 -11.08
CA ASN A 262 17.24 -10.61 -10.64
C ASN A 262 17.10 -9.39 -9.73
N TRP A 263 15.93 -8.74 -9.80
CA TRP A 263 15.51 -7.78 -8.81
C TRP A 263 14.98 -8.51 -7.57
N VAL A 264 15.70 -8.35 -6.47
CA VAL A 264 15.37 -9.02 -5.19
C VAL A 264 15.00 -7.96 -4.15
N THR A 265 13.89 -8.20 -3.44
CA THR A 265 13.48 -7.43 -2.27
C THR A 265 13.35 -8.35 -1.06
N PHE A 266 13.53 -7.81 0.13
CA PHE A 266 13.27 -8.54 1.38
C PHE A 266 11.87 -8.19 1.89
N ASN A 267 11.24 -9.13 2.57
CA ASN A 267 9.98 -8.94 3.27
C ASN A 267 10.08 -9.56 4.66
N SER A 268 9.83 -8.76 5.68
CA SER A 268 9.94 -9.17 7.08
C SER A 268 8.70 -8.74 7.86
N VAL A 269 8.31 -9.52 8.86
CA VAL A 269 7.12 -9.29 9.67
C VAL A 269 7.52 -8.96 11.10
N ILE A 270 6.95 -7.90 11.66
CA ILE A 270 6.96 -7.62 13.08
C ILE A 270 5.68 -8.23 13.67
N SER A 271 5.82 -9.31 14.43
CA SER A 271 4.72 -10.01 15.08
C SER A 271 4.95 -10.10 16.60
N GLU A 272 3.96 -10.60 17.34
CA GLU A 272 4.10 -10.81 18.78
C GLU A 272 5.24 -11.80 19.08
N GLU A 273 5.36 -12.85 18.29
CA GLU A 273 6.36 -13.90 18.47
C GLU A 273 7.79 -13.43 18.13
N THR A 274 7.92 -12.40 17.28
CA THR A 274 9.22 -11.92 16.83
C THR A 274 9.63 -10.59 17.44
N MET A 275 8.73 -9.90 18.16
CA MET A 275 8.92 -8.52 18.61
C MET A 275 10.19 -8.32 19.43
N ASP A 276 10.40 -9.17 20.43
CA ASP A 276 11.51 -8.99 21.38
C ASP A 276 12.87 -9.21 20.71
N GLU A 277 12.91 -10.14 19.75
CA GLU A 277 14.13 -10.53 19.05
C GLU A 277 14.30 -9.79 17.71
N PHE A 278 13.29 -9.02 17.28
CA PHE A 278 13.34 -8.29 16.03
C PHE A 278 14.47 -7.26 16.02
N ASP A 279 15.40 -7.43 15.09
CA ASP A 279 16.57 -6.58 14.91
C ASP A 279 16.58 -5.96 13.50
N GLY A 280 16.01 -4.76 13.42
CA GLY A 280 15.94 -4.00 12.18
C GLY A 280 17.31 -3.52 11.66
N TYR A 281 18.29 -3.33 12.56
CA TYR A 281 19.66 -2.95 12.18
C TYR A 281 20.34 -4.08 11.41
N THR A 282 20.31 -5.29 11.96
CA THR A 282 20.84 -6.49 11.27
C THR A 282 20.15 -6.72 9.93
N LEU A 283 18.82 -6.54 9.85
CA LEU A 283 18.07 -6.69 8.60
C LEU A 283 18.55 -5.70 7.52
N VAL A 284 18.76 -4.44 7.88
CA VAL A 284 19.22 -3.39 6.96
C VAL A 284 20.67 -3.61 6.53
N GLU A 285 21.58 -3.96 7.46
CA GLU A 285 22.98 -4.25 7.11
C GLU A 285 23.08 -5.45 6.18
N LYS A 286 22.33 -6.52 6.42
CA LYS A 286 22.31 -7.69 5.54
C LYS A 286 21.70 -7.37 4.17
N ALA A 287 20.65 -6.54 4.11
CA ALA A 287 20.14 -6.07 2.81
C ALA A 287 21.24 -5.35 2.02
N LYS A 288 22.03 -4.50 2.69
CA LYS A 288 23.17 -3.81 2.07
C LYS A 288 24.27 -4.78 1.62
N ASP A 289 24.67 -5.73 2.46
CA ASP A 289 25.67 -6.75 2.15
C ASP A 289 25.30 -7.56 0.90
N TYR A 290 24.03 -7.87 0.74
CA TYR A 290 23.48 -8.59 -0.41
C TYR A 290 23.09 -7.69 -1.59
N ASN A 291 23.37 -6.39 -1.53
CA ASN A 291 22.95 -5.42 -2.56
C ASN A 291 21.43 -5.47 -2.83
N VAL A 292 20.64 -5.59 -1.77
CA VAL A 292 19.17 -5.47 -1.79
C VAL A 292 18.82 -4.07 -1.38
N THR A 293 18.06 -3.35 -2.20
CA THR A 293 17.79 -1.92 -2.01
C THR A 293 16.43 -1.63 -1.37
N MET A 294 15.60 -2.66 -1.16
CA MET A 294 14.26 -2.50 -0.62
C MET A 294 13.91 -3.60 0.39
N ILE A 295 13.35 -3.19 1.50
CA ILE A 295 12.79 -4.06 2.54
C ILE A 295 11.32 -3.70 2.71
N GLY A 296 10.43 -4.67 2.49
CA GLY A 296 9.05 -4.64 2.96
C GLY A 296 9.02 -4.97 4.44
N LEU A 297 8.55 -4.05 5.27
CA LEU A 297 8.39 -4.27 6.69
C LEU A 297 6.91 -4.26 7.03
N ILE A 298 6.39 -5.43 7.38
CA ILE A 298 4.97 -5.67 7.58
C ILE A 298 4.68 -5.80 9.07
N LEU A 299 3.61 -5.16 9.51
CA LEU A 299 3.04 -5.40 10.82
C LEU A 299 2.14 -6.64 10.77
N ASP A 300 2.14 -7.40 11.85
CA ASP A 300 1.28 -8.57 11.99
C ASP A 300 -0.18 -8.25 11.64
N LEU A 301 -0.84 -9.20 11.01
CA LEU A 301 -2.26 -9.11 10.70
C LEU A 301 -3.14 -9.56 11.87
N ASP A 302 -2.57 -10.15 12.92
CA ASP A 302 -3.34 -10.44 14.13
C ASP A 302 -3.67 -9.16 14.88
N LEU A 303 -4.94 -8.81 14.87
CA LEU A 303 -5.43 -7.57 15.49
C LEU A 303 -5.33 -7.60 17.02
N ALA A 304 -5.22 -8.77 17.66
CA ALA A 304 -5.00 -8.88 19.09
C ALA A 304 -3.65 -8.31 19.51
N PHE A 305 -2.64 -8.39 18.63
CA PHE A 305 -1.30 -7.83 18.83
C PHE A 305 -1.33 -6.34 19.18
N TYR A 306 -2.28 -5.58 18.61
CA TYR A 306 -2.38 -4.13 18.79
C TYR A 306 -3.25 -3.71 19.98
N GLY A 307 -3.79 -4.64 20.75
CA GLY A 307 -4.66 -4.35 21.90
C GLY A 307 -3.96 -3.65 23.08
N SER A 308 -2.63 -3.81 23.21
CA SER A 308 -1.83 -3.23 24.29
C SER A 308 -1.09 -1.97 23.83
N ASP A 309 -1.09 -0.91 24.68
CA ASP A 309 -0.33 0.33 24.42
C ASP A 309 1.17 0.05 24.31
N ASN A 310 1.71 -0.79 25.18
CA ASN A 310 3.14 -1.14 25.19
C ASN A 310 3.55 -1.85 23.90
N LYS A 311 2.75 -2.80 23.41
CA LYS A 311 3.01 -3.50 22.14
C LYS A 311 2.95 -2.53 20.95
N ARG A 312 1.98 -1.61 20.94
CA ARG A 312 1.87 -0.60 19.89
C ARG A 312 3.08 0.32 19.84
N GLU A 313 3.52 0.83 21.00
CA GLU A 313 4.70 1.69 21.06
C GLU A 313 5.98 0.93 20.67
N ALA A 314 6.13 -0.32 21.11
CA ALA A 314 7.26 -1.17 20.70
C ALA A 314 7.27 -1.40 19.19
N ALA A 315 6.13 -1.74 18.58
CA ALA A 315 6.02 -1.90 17.12
C ALA A 315 6.35 -0.60 16.38
N LEU A 316 5.82 0.54 16.85
CA LEU A 316 6.10 1.86 16.27
C LEU A 316 7.59 2.22 16.37
N GLN A 317 8.23 1.92 17.50
CA GLN A 317 9.65 2.14 17.70
C GLN A 317 10.48 1.28 16.73
N LYS A 318 10.20 -0.03 16.63
CA LYS A 318 10.89 -0.95 15.71
C LYS A 318 10.75 -0.50 14.25
N LEU A 319 9.54 -0.10 13.83
CA LEU A 319 9.30 0.47 12.50
C LEU A 319 10.17 1.70 12.24
N TRP A 320 10.15 2.64 13.18
CA TRP A 320 10.85 3.91 13.03
C TRP A 320 12.38 3.73 13.01
N GLU A 321 12.92 2.93 13.90
CA GLU A 321 14.35 2.63 13.97
C GLU A 321 14.83 1.97 12.67
N THR A 322 14.12 0.94 12.21
CA THR A 322 14.47 0.23 10.97
C THR A 322 14.39 1.16 9.77
N TYR A 323 13.31 1.96 9.67
CA TYR A 323 13.15 2.95 8.60
C TYR A 323 14.26 4.00 8.60
N SER A 324 14.55 4.57 9.77
CA SER A 324 15.54 5.64 9.91
C SER A 324 16.94 5.15 9.57
N PHE A 325 17.29 3.95 10.03
CA PHE A 325 18.57 3.33 9.72
C PHE A 325 18.67 2.93 8.25
N GLY A 326 17.60 2.35 7.68
CA GLY A 326 17.53 2.05 6.25
C GLY A 326 17.77 3.29 5.40
N ARG A 327 17.13 4.41 5.75
CA ARG A 327 17.34 5.70 5.07
C ARG A 327 18.78 6.20 5.15
N GLN A 328 19.48 6.01 6.27
CA GLN A 328 20.89 6.35 6.42
C GLN A 328 21.79 5.47 5.53
N LYS A 329 21.43 4.22 5.35
CA LYS A 329 22.19 3.23 4.57
C LYS A 329 21.81 3.20 3.07
N GLY A 330 20.83 4.00 2.64
CA GLY A 330 20.33 4.00 1.26
C GLY A 330 19.43 2.82 0.93
N ILE A 331 18.86 2.16 1.95
CA ILE A 331 17.91 1.05 1.80
C ILE A 331 16.49 1.59 2.03
N ALA A 332 15.60 1.35 1.08
CA ALA A 332 14.20 1.72 1.22
C ALA A 332 13.49 0.72 2.15
N VAL A 333 12.97 1.21 3.29
CA VAL A 333 12.12 0.42 4.18
C VAL A 333 10.69 0.88 3.99
N VAL A 334 9.83 0.00 3.49
CA VAL A 334 8.47 0.32 3.05
C VAL A 334 7.45 -0.67 3.62
N GLY A 335 6.17 -0.32 3.52
CA GLY A 335 5.04 -1.16 3.94
C GLY A 335 3.74 -0.40 3.74
N TYR A 336 2.58 -0.98 4.10
CA TYR A 336 1.29 -0.27 4.00
C TYR A 336 1.28 1.04 4.80
N TRP A 337 1.94 1.06 5.95
CA TRP A 337 2.13 2.25 6.77
C TRP A 337 2.89 3.37 6.06
N TYR A 338 3.85 3.03 5.20
CA TYR A 338 4.64 4.00 4.43
C TYR A 338 3.89 4.48 3.18
N GLN A 339 3.06 3.63 2.60
CA GLN A 339 2.28 3.99 1.41
C GLN A 339 1.30 5.13 1.67
N ILE A 340 0.69 5.20 2.87
CA ILE A 340 -0.16 6.31 3.29
C ILE A 340 0.60 7.64 3.14
N PHE A 341 1.80 7.70 3.72
CA PHE A 341 2.66 8.87 3.62
C PHE A 341 3.03 9.21 2.18
N GLN A 342 3.40 8.22 1.36
CA GLN A 342 3.76 8.45 -0.04
C GLN A 342 2.60 9.04 -0.86
N GLN A 343 1.37 8.62 -0.61
CA GLN A 343 0.20 9.19 -1.27
C GLN A 343 -0.06 10.62 -0.82
N ILE A 344 0.09 10.92 0.47
CA ILE A 344 -0.05 12.29 1.01
C ILE A 344 0.91 13.26 0.31
N ILE A 345 2.15 12.85 0.05
CA ILE A 345 3.14 13.68 -0.66
C ILE A 345 3.00 13.67 -2.18
N GLY A 346 1.99 13.00 -2.71
CA GLY A 346 1.74 12.92 -4.16
C GLY A 346 2.67 11.98 -4.93
N LYS A 347 3.55 11.23 -4.25
CA LYS A 347 4.32 10.15 -4.87
C LYS A 347 3.46 8.90 -4.89
N GLN A 348 2.81 8.64 -6.01
CA GLN A 348 1.92 7.50 -6.15
C GLN A 348 2.60 6.21 -5.68
N ALA A 349 2.13 5.69 -4.56
CA ALA A 349 2.76 4.59 -3.87
C ALA A 349 2.30 3.24 -4.37
N THR A 350 1.08 3.11 -4.88
CA THR A 350 0.53 1.82 -5.26
C THR A 350 0.08 1.80 -6.70
N ARG A 351 0.50 0.76 -7.39
CA ARG A 351 0.06 0.42 -8.76
C ARG A 351 -1.39 -0.07 -8.79
N PHE A 352 -1.93 -0.43 -7.63
CA PHE A 352 -3.19 -1.15 -7.49
C PHE A 352 -4.35 -0.26 -7.03
N SER A 353 -4.06 0.98 -6.66
CA SER A 353 -5.09 1.92 -6.23
C SER A 353 -5.72 2.58 -7.44
N SER A 354 -7.02 2.46 -7.56
CA SER A 354 -7.82 3.20 -8.54
C SER A 354 -8.38 4.49 -7.96
N GLY A 355 -7.89 4.93 -6.84
CA GLY A 355 -8.26 6.14 -6.13
C GLY A 355 -7.16 6.50 -5.15
N TYR A 356 -7.52 6.99 -3.99
CA TYR A 356 -6.60 7.48 -2.98
C TYR A 356 -6.22 6.43 -1.92
N LYS A 357 -6.68 5.18 -2.05
CA LYS A 357 -6.50 4.14 -1.03
C LYS A 357 -5.29 3.25 -1.31
N THR A 358 -4.68 2.74 -0.26
CA THR A 358 -3.41 1.98 -0.32
C THR A 358 -3.57 0.48 -0.54
N CYS A 359 -4.66 -0.14 -0.10
CA CYS A 359 -4.85 -1.59 -0.21
C CYS A 359 -5.46 -2.01 -1.55
N PRO A 360 -4.88 -2.95 -2.31
CA PRO A 360 -5.46 -3.42 -3.57
C PRO A 360 -6.73 -4.26 -3.41
N ALA A 361 -7.05 -4.73 -2.18
CA ALA A 361 -8.32 -5.43 -1.91
C ALA A 361 -9.56 -4.51 -1.98
N THR A 362 -9.37 -3.24 -2.36
CA THR A 362 -10.46 -2.29 -2.67
C THR A 362 -10.98 -2.45 -4.11
N GLY A 363 -11.24 -3.68 -4.54
CA GLY A 363 -11.73 -3.98 -5.89
C GLY A 363 -10.67 -4.02 -6.98
N CYS A 364 -9.39 -3.73 -6.65
CA CYS A 364 -8.32 -3.64 -7.65
C CYS A 364 -7.62 -4.97 -7.92
N LYS A 365 -7.80 -5.95 -7.05
CA LYS A 365 -7.15 -7.26 -7.13
C LYS A 365 -8.18 -8.38 -7.05
N LEU A 366 -7.90 -9.49 -7.75
CA LEU A 366 -8.55 -10.77 -7.53
C LEU A 366 -7.50 -11.81 -7.13
N SER A 367 -7.84 -12.68 -6.19
CA SER A 367 -7.04 -13.81 -5.75
C SER A 367 -7.75 -15.09 -6.16
N ILE A 368 -7.05 -15.94 -6.92
CA ILE A 368 -7.60 -17.18 -7.45
C ILE A 368 -6.95 -18.35 -6.71
N GLU A 369 -7.77 -19.16 -6.06
CA GLU A 369 -7.34 -20.39 -5.39
C GLU A 369 -7.09 -21.51 -6.41
N PRO A 370 -6.41 -22.62 -6.03
CA PRO A 370 -6.08 -23.71 -6.95
C PRO A 370 -7.26 -24.31 -7.71
N GLU A 371 -8.43 -24.36 -7.09
CA GLU A 371 -9.67 -24.87 -7.67
C GLU A 371 -10.40 -23.88 -8.58
N GLY A 372 -9.91 -22.64 -8.70
CA GLY A 372 -10.55 -21.58 -9.47
C GLY A 372 -11.51 -20.69 -8.66
N HIS A 373 -11.61 -20.90 -7.35
CA HIS A 373 -12.39 -20.05 -6.46
C HIS A 373 -11.78 -18.63 -6.39
N VAL A 374 -12.65 -17.61 -6.43
CA VAL A 374 -12.26 -16.20 -6.46
C VAL A 374 -12.51 -15.54 -5.11
N PHE A 375 -11.49 -14.86 -4.63
CA PHE A 375 -11.51 -13.98 -3.47
C PHE A 375 -10.93 -12.63 -3.86
N ILE A 376 -11.15 -11.58 -3.07
CA ILE A 376 -10.54 -10.27 -3.34
C ILE A 376 -9.03 -10.27 -3.01
N CYS A 377 -8.62 -11.03 -2.02
CA CYS A 377 -7.24 -11.16 -1.57
C CYS A 377 -7.06 -12.50 -0.85
N LYS A 378 -5.84 -13.04 -0.84
CA LYS A 378 -5.50 -14.23 -0.05
C LYS A 378 -5.80 -14.09 1.45
N CYS A 379 -5.77 -12.87 1.97
CA CYS A 379 -6.11 -12.59 3.37
C CYS A 379 -7.62 -12.61 3.66
N CYS A 380 -8.47 -12.50 2.65
CA CYS A 380 -9.94 -12.42 2.82
C CYS A 380 -10.58 -13.79 2.74
N SER A 381 -11.62 -14.00 3.53
CA SER A 381 -12.36 -15.28 3.61
C SER A 381 -13.64 -15.28 2.78
N THR A 382 -14.17 -14.10 2.42
CA THR A 382 -15.42 -14.00 1.65
C THR A 382 -15.24 -14.55 0.25
N TYR A 383 -15.94 -15.64 -0.06
CA TYR A 383 -16.02 -16.20 -1.40
C TYR A 383 -16.84 -15.29 -2.32
N ILE A 384 -16.31 -14.98 -3.49
CA ILE A 384 -16.96 -14.07 -4.44
C ILE A 384 -17.57 -14.83 -5.62
N GLY A 385 -17.01 -15.97 -5.98
CA GLY A 385 -17.45 -16.78 -7.12
C GLY A 385 -16.32 -17.62 -7.71
N HIS A 386 -16.46 -18.07 -8.95
CA HIS A 386 -15.50 -18.93 -9.64
C HIS A 386 -14.96 -18.26 -10.90
N ILE A 387 -13.69 -18.49 -11.24
CA ILE A 387 -13.01 -17.82 -12.36
C ILE A 387 -13.61 -18.13 -13.74
N THR A 388 -14.29 -19.25 -13.88
CA THR A 388 -15.02 -19.60 -15.13
C THR A 388 -16.22 -18.69 -15.37
N ASP A 389 -16.76 -18.06 -14.32
CA ASP A 389 -17.90 -17.15 -14.42
C ASP A 389 -17.55 -15.77 -13.80
N LEU A 390 -16.58 -15.13 -14.40
CA LEU A 390 -16.06 -13.84 -13.91
C LEU A 390 -17.09 -12.72 -14.00
N ASP A 391 -18.05 -12.79 -14.91
CA ASP A 391 -19.14 -11.82 -14.98
C ASP A 391 -20.01 -11.89 -13.72
N MET A 392 -20.35 -13.09 -13.23
CA MET A 392 -21.06 -13.22 -11.94
C MET A 392 -20.22 -12.73 -10.77
N VAL A 393 -18.91 -12.98 -10.77
CA VAL A 393 -17.98 -12.44 -9.75
C VAL A 393 -18.08 -10.92 -9.68
N LEU A 394 -17.98 -10.24 -10.81
CA LEU A 394 -17.99 -8.77 -10.88
C LEU A 394 -19.35 -8.15 -10.56
N HIS A 395 -20.44 -8.90 -10.73
CA HIS A 395 -21.80 -8.46 -10.38
C HIS A 395 -22.22 -8.88 -8.96
N SER A 396 -21.33 -9.55 -8.22
CA SER A 396 -21.67 -10.01 -6.87
C SER A 396 -21.71 -8.83 -5.89
N PRO A 397 -22.65 -8.84 -4.93
CA PRO A 397 -22.69 -7.86 -3.85
C PRO A 397 -21.40 -7.83 -3.03
N GLN A 398 -20.73 -8.98 -2.92
CA GLN A 398 -19.45 -9.11 -2.21
C GLN A 398 -18.37 -8.32 -2.92
N TYR A 399 -18.20 -8.45 -4.24
CA TYR A 399 -17.23 -7.65 -4.99
C TYR A 399 -17.54 -6.15 -4.88
N GLU A 400 -18.82 -5.75 -5.00
CA GLU A 400 -19.22 -4.34 -4.87
C GLU A 400 -18.86 -3.79 -3.49
N ALA A 401 -19.06 -4.56 -2.42
CA ALA A 401 -18.70 -4.15 -1.06
C ALA A 401 -17.19 -3.85 -0.92
N TYR A 402 -16.33 -4.66 -1.53
CA TYR A 402 -14.88 -4.38 -1.56
C TYR A 402 -14.54 -3.20 -2.46
N ALA A 403 -15.14 -3.09 -3.63
CA ALA A 403 -14.91 -2.00 -4.57
C ALA A 403 -15.30 -0.64 -3.97
N LEU A 404 -16.35 -0.61 -3.16
CA LEU A 404 -16.79 0.58 -2.44
C LEU A 404 -15.71 1.13 -1.50
N LYS A 405 -14.85 0.28 -0.95
CA LYS A 405 -13.75 0.67 -0.05
C LYS A 405 -12.65 1.47 -0.75
N ALA A 406 -12.63 1.54 -2.09
CA ALA A 406 -11.76 2.47 -2.81
C ALA A 406 -12.11 3.94 -2.53
N TYR A 407 -13.37 4.23 -2.18
CA TYR A 407 -13.91 5.57 -1.98
C TYR A 407 -14.23 5.85 -0.50
N TYR A 408 -14.84 4.90 0.19
CA TYR A 408 -15.33 5.07 1.55
C TYR A 408 -14.64 4.12 2.53
N ASN A 409 -14.36 4.62 3.70
CA ASN A 409 -13.97 3.83 4.86
C ASN A 409 -15.19 3.57 5.77
N ALA A 410 -14.95 2.95 6.92
CA ALA A 410 -15.93 2.87 7.99
C ALA A 410 -16.38 4.28 8.41
N PRO A 411 -17.63 4.44 8.89
CA PRO A 411 -18.16 5.75 9.31
C PRO A 411 -17.29 6.48 10.32
N GLU A 412 -16.61 5.73 11.19
CA GLU A 412 -15.70 6.25 12.23
C GLU A 412 -14.42 6.89 11.64
N CYS A 413 -14.12 6.64 10.38
CA CYS A 413 -12.97 7.24 9.71
C CYS A 413 -13.27 8.65 9.18
N LYS A 414 -14.53 9.10 9.20
CA LYS A 414 -14.88 10.41 8.68
C LYS A 414 -14.22 11.52 9.48
N GLY A 415 -13.42 12.35 8.80
CA GLY A 415 -12.61 13.40 9.42
C GLY A 415 -11.26 12.91 9.97
N CYS A 416 -10.89 11.64 9.73
CA CYS A 416 -9.57 11.14 10.11
C CYS A 416 -8.46 11.83 9.30
N GLU A 417 -7.34 12.10 9.95
CA GLU A 417 -6.18 12.78 9.34
C GLU A 417 -5.58 12.06 8.12
N VAL A 418 -5.85 10.75 7.94
CA VAL A 418 -5.37 9.93 6.81
C VAL A 418 -6.51 9.31 6.00
N GLU A 419 -7.72 9.83 6.10
CA GLU A 419 -8.94 9.24 5.54
C GLU A 419 -8.85 8.97 4.03
N GLY A 420 -8.33 9.91 3.27
CA GLY A 420 -8.24 9.82 1.81
C GLY A 420 -7.27 8.73 1.30
N PHE A 421 -6.34 8.27 2.13
CA PHE A 421 -5.22 7.41 1.73
C PHE A 421 -5.26 6.03 2.36
N CYS A 422 -5.73 5.95 3.60
CA CYS A 422 -5.81 4.71 4.36
C CYS A 422 -7.01 3.88 3.88
N SER A 423 -6.77 2.62 3.50
CA SER A 423 -7.85 1.67 3.21
C SER A 423 -8.49 1.07 4.47
N GLY A 424 -8.12 1.57 5.63
CA GLY A 424 -8.44 0.96 6.92
C GLY A 424 -7.44 -0.14 7.29
N VAL A 425 -7.83 -0.97 8.22
CA VAL A 425 -7.10 -2.18 8.63
C VAL A 425 -7.22 -3.24 7.53
N CYS A 426 -6.38 -4.28 7.55
CA CYS A 426 -6.52 -5.41 6.65
C CYS A 426 -7.95 -5.98 6.68
N MET A 427 -8.64 -5.95 5.54
CA MET A 427 -10.04 -6.38 5.47
C MET A 427 -10.22 -7.85 5.82
N GLY A 428 -9.25 -8.72 5.46
CA GLY A 428 -9.28 -10.12 5.88
C GLY A 428 -9.14 -10.30 7.40
N ALA A 429 -8.33 -9.46 8.06
CA ALA A 429 -8.24 -9.46 9.52
C ALA A 429 -9.54 -8.96 10.20
N LEU A 430 -10.20 -7.97 9.58
CA LEU A 430 -11.52 -7.51 10.05
C LEU A 430 -12.61 -8.56 9.86
N GLU A 431 -12.64 -9.25 8.71
CA GLU A 431 -13.56 -10.37 8.47
C GLU A 431 -13.39 -11.44 9.54
N LYS A 432 -12.15 -11.87 9.77
CA LYS A 432 -11.85 -12.90 10.77
C LYS A 432 -12.32 -12.50 12.18
N LYS A 433 -12.09 -11.25 12.57
CA LYS A 433 -12.37 -10.79 13.94
C LYS A 433 -13.82 -10.32 14.14
N TYR A 434 -14.40 -9.68 13.14
CA TYR A 434 -15.67 -8.96 13.26
C TYR A 434 -16.74 -9.42 12.28
N ASN A 435 -16.42 -10.35 11.39
CA ASN A 435 -17.32 -10.81 10.29
C ASN A 435 -17.84 -9.65 9.40
N LYS A 436 -17.05 -8.60 9.22
CA LYS A 436 -17.38 -7.44 8.38
C LYS A 436 -16.11 -6.65 8.02
N ILE A 437 -16.16 -5.90 6.92
CA ILE A 437 -15.04 -5.10 6.42
C ILE A 437 -15.18 -3.59 6.64
N ASP A 438 -16.34 -3.11 7.04
CA ASP A 438 -16.66 -1.69 7.24
C ASP A 438 -16.62 -1.27 8.71
N THR A 439 -15.57 -1.69 9.39
CA THR A 439 -15.30 -1.36 10.79
C THR A 439 -13.85 -0.94 10.96
N ILE A 440 -13.49 -0.50 12.15
CA ILE A 440 -12.13 -0.13 12.51
C ILE A 440 -11.57 -1.05 13.60
N GLU A 441 -10.24 -1.06 13.67
CA GLU A 441 -9.51 -1.54 14.82
C GLU A 441 -8.60 -0.41 15.31
N SER A 442 -8.88 0.11 16.51
CA SER A 442 -8.30 1.36 17.02
C SER A 442 -6.79 1.29 17.22
N GLY A 443 -6.27 0.13 17.61
CA GLY A 443 -4.84 -0.07 17.84
C GLY A 443 -4.02 0.09 16.57
N THR A 444 -4.43 -0.56 15.49
CA THR A 444 -3.78 -0.45 14.17
C THR A 444 -3.94 0.96 13.60
N CYS A 445 -5.13 1.57 13.72
CA CYS A 445 -5.35 2.96 13.32
C CYS A 445 -4.40 3.93 14.04
N THR A 446 -4.16 3.70 15.33
CA THR A 446 -3.22 4.52 16.13
C THR A 446 -1.80 4.42 15.58
N ILE A 447 -1.31 3.23 15.23
CA ILE A 447 0.02 3.05 14.64
C ILE A 447 0.12 3.77 13.30
N TYR A 448 -0.85 3.59 12.39
CA TYR A 448 -0.82 4.22 11.07
C TYR A 448 -0.81 5.75 11.16
N LYS A 449 -1.60 6.34 12.05
CA LYS A 449 -1.60 7.79 12.28
C LYS A 449 -0.27 8.26 12.87
N LYS A 450 0.22 7.63 13.93
CA LYS A 450 1.48 8.00 14.58
C LYS A 450 2.68 7.90 13.65
N ILE A 451 2.81 6.81 12.87
CA ILE A 451 3.94 6.65 11.95
C ILE A 451 3.85 7.64 10.78
N THR A 452 2.66 7.87 10.23
CA THR A 452 2.46 8.86 9.16
C THR A 452 2.86 10.26 9.63
N ARG A 453 2.41 10.66 10.82
CA ARG A 453 2.77 11.93 11.44
C ARG A 453 4.29 12.04 11.62
N LYS A 454 4.93 11.02 12.17
CA LYS A 454 6.38 10.98 12.39
C LYS A 454 7.18 11.06 11.08
N LEU A 455 6.69 10.44 10.01
CA LEU A 455 7.29 10.56 8.68
C LEU A 455 7.19 11.99 8.14
N ILE A 456 6.04 12.66 8.29
CA ILE A 456 5.83 14.05 7.86
C ILE A 456 6.70 15.02 8.69
N GLU A 457 6.77 14.84 10.01
CA GLU A 457 7.63 15.64 10.89
C GLU A 457 9.11 15.62 10.47
N ASN A 458 9.57 14.46 9.94
CA ASN A 458 10.96 14.23 9.56
C ASN A 458 11.22 14.27 8.05
N ILE A 459 10.28 14.76 7.24
CA ILE A 459 10.49 14.91 5.81
C ILE A 459 11.54 16.00 5.53
N ARG A 460 12.38 15.77 4.50
CA ARG A 460 13.40 16.75 4.11
C ARG A 460 12.78 17.80 3.21
N THR A 461 13.18 19.05 3.38
CA THR A 461 12.63 20.21 2.64
C THR A 461 12.76 20.06 1.12
N HIS A 462 13.83 19.45 0.61
CA HIS A 462 14.02 19.24 -0.83
C HIS A 462 13.12 18.14 -1.43
N GLU A 463 12.38 17.40 -0.60
CA GLU A 463 11.48 16.31 -1.05
C GLU A 463 10.08 16.81 -1.37
N ILE A 464 9.73 18.03 -0.97
CA ILE A 464 8.39 18.60 -1.14
C ILE A 464 8.42 20.09 -1.50
N LEU A 465 7.27 20.56 -2.02
CA LEU A 465 7.06 21.97 -2.32
C LEU A 465 7.07 22.81 -1.04
N THR A 466 7.92 23.83 -1.02
CA THR A 466 7.91 24.88 0.01
C THR A 466 7.20 26.09 -0.54
N LEU A 467 6.28 26.66 0.23
CA LEU A 467 5.56 27.90 -0.10
C LEU A 467 5.99 29.00 0.89
N PRO A 468 7.14 29.64 0.67
CA PRO A 468 7.56 30.74 1.51
C PRO A 468 6.76 32.01 1.18
N LEU A 469 6.33 32.73 2.19
CA LEU A 469 5.83 34.09 2.05
C LEU A 469 6.99 35.05 2.14
N VAL A 470 7.61 35.43 1.00
CA VAL A 470 8.82 36.25 0.97
C VAL A 470 8.52 37.69 1.43
N GLN A 471 9.15 38.13 2.50
CA GLN A 471 9.29 39.57 2.81
C GLN A 471 10.19 40.22 1.73
N HIS A 472 9.92 41.49 1.40
CA HIS A 472 10.64 42.29 0.44
C HIS A 472 12.14 42.32 0.68
N GLU A 473 12.88 41.33 0.22
CA GLU A 473 14.29 41.49 -0.13
C GLU A 473 14.51 40.70 -1.44
N ARG A 474 14.96 41.45 -2.45
CA ARG A 474 15.25 41.00 -3.81
C ARG A 474 16.21 39.82 -3.79
N LYS A 475 15.69 38.59 -3.93
CA LYS A 475 16.47 37.45 -4.45
C LYS A 475 15.59 36.69 -5.45
N GLN A 476 16.17 36.53 -6.62
CA GLN A 476 15.55 35.90 -7.81
C GLN A 476 14.93 34.56 -7.46
N LEU A 477 13.63 34.42 -7.78
CA LEU A 477 12.92 33.16 -7.82
C LEU A 477 13.56 32.25 -8.90
N HIS A 478 14.23 31.21 -8.51
CA HIS A 478 14.42 30.06 -9.37
C HIS A 478 13.14 29.25 -9.36
N VAL A 479 12.32 29.47 -10.37
CA VAL A 479 11.21 28.59 -10.72
C VAL A 479 11.84 27.37 -11.39
N CYS A 480 11.89 26.23 -10.67
CA CYS A 480 12.14 24.96 -11.33
C CYS A 480 10.85 24.54 -12.04
N GLY A 481 10.95 24.42 -13.39
CA GLY A 481 9.93 23.93 -14.28
C GLY A 481 9.64 22.42 -14.11
#